data_612c13ad514f4ad1d30182ff4e551be8
#
_entry.id   612c13ad514f4ad1d30182ff4e551be8
#
_cell.length_a   1.000
_cell.length_b   1.000
_cell.length_c   1.000
_cell.angle_alpha   90.00
_cell.angle_beta   90.00
_cell.angle_gamma   90.00
#
_symmetry.space_group_name_H-M   'P 1'
#
loop_
_entity.id
_entity.type
_entity.pdbx_description
1 polymer ?
#
loop_
_entity_poly.entity_id
_entity_poly.type
_entity_poly.pdbx_seq_one_letter_code
_entity_poly.pdbx_strand_id
1 'polypeptide(L)'
;TKEPLRNSSQLSHTITGFSGGNSFDNNTSLNLSLVTDDHRAGVYIFGQNRHRSGYDYDGDGFTELPKLKNQTVGFRAYFKTSTYSKLTFEYHHLQEFRRGGDMLNRPPHEANIAEQLEHAIDGGSLKFDYFSPNEKHRFSVFTSAANTDRDSYYGGGQDPNAYGKTTDFTVMGGTQYMYSFGRCLFMPADLTAGLEYNRDHLEDNMWGYNRHTEQTVN
;
A
#
# COMPACT_ATOMS: atom_id res chain seq x y z
N THR A 1 0.75 -9.22 1.03
CA THR A 1 0.58 -9.78 2.41
C THR A 1 0.54 -11.30 2.35
N LYS A 2 1.16 -11.97 3.33
CA LYS A 2 1.16 -13.44 3.43
C LYS A 2 -0.10 -13.91 4.15
N GLU A 3 -0.65 -15.04 3.74
CA GLU A 3 -1.69 -15.73 4.52
C GLU A 3 -1.03 -16.37 5.76
N PRO A 4 -1.57 -16.18 6.97
CA PRO A 4 -1.03 -16.81 8.17
C PRO A 4 -1.25 -18.33 8.14
N LEU A 5 -0.19 -19.10 8.31
CA LEU A 5 -0.22 -20.56 8.31
C LEU A 5 0.08 -21.15 9.68
N ARG A 6 0.70 -20.40 10.56
CA ARG A 6 1.11 -20.80 11.92
C ARG A 6 1.22 -19.58 12.81
N ASN A 7 1.14 -19.79 14.12
CA ASN A 7 1.41 -18.75 15.11
C ASN A 7 2.88 -18.36 15.05
N SER A 8 3.16 -17.08 14.89
CA SER A 8 4.51 -16.54 14.87
C SER A 8 4.50 -15.06 15.17
N SER A 9 5.57 -14.57 15.76
CA SER A 9 5.82 -13.14 15.94
C SER A 9 7.25 -12.80 15.56
N GLN A 10 7.43 -11.63 14.97
CA GLN A 10 8.74 -11.09 14.64
C GLN A 10 8.73 -9.60 14.91
N LEU A 11 9.65 -9.15 15.74
CA LEU A 11 9.97 -7.73 15.92
C LEU A 11 11.39 -7.52 15.41
N SER A 12 11.59 -6.54 14.56
CA SER A 12 12.93 -6.14 14.11
C SER A 12 13.11 -4.64 14.24
N HIS A 13 14.35 -4.26 14.57
CA HIS A 13 14.77 -2.88 14.63
C HIS A 13 16.13 -2.76 13.94
N THR A 14 16.23 -1.81 13.01
CA THR A 14 17.45 -1.55 12.26
C THR A 14 17.82 -0.07 12.41
N ILE A 15 19.05 0.19 12.76
CA ILE A 15 19.64 1.53 12.79
C ILE A 15 20.74 1.58 11.74
N THR A 16 20.63 2.53 10.81
CA THR A 16 21.68 2.79 9.82
C THR A 16 22.23 4.18 10.06
N GLY A 17 23.53 4.26 10.30
CA GLY A 17 24.28 5.53 10.38
C GLY A 17 24.89 5.87 9.03
N PHE A 18 24.96 7.16 8.70
CA PHE A 18 25.62 7.66 7.50
C PHE A 18 26.95 8.30 7.87
N SER A 19 28.00 8.00 7.09
CA SER A 19 29.35 8.53 7.35
C SER A 19 29.42 10.01 7.02
N GLY A 20 30.09 10.80 7.89
CA GLY A 20 30.29 12.24 7.69
C GLY A 20 29.23 13.12 8.33
N GLY A 21 28.22 12.57 9.02
CA GLY A 21 27.17 13.36 9.69
C GLY A 21 26.53 12.63 10.87
N ASN A 22 25.68 13.35 11.59
CA ASN A 22 24.88 12.81 12.70
C ASN A 22 23.50 12.32 12.23
N SER A 23 23.42 11.81 11.00
CA SER A 23 22.15 11.35 10.41
C SER A 23 21.98 9.85 10.58
N PHE A 24 20.78 9.45 11.01
CA PHE A 24 20.41 8.08 11.25
C PHE A 24 19.10 7.75 10.56
N ASP A 25 18.99 6.50 10.12
CA ASP A 25 17.75 5.88 9.65
C ASP A 25 17.37 4.78 10.63
N ASN A 26 16.28 4.97 11.35
CA ASN A 26 15.73 4.02 12.31
C ASN A 26 14.48 3.37 11.71
N ASN A 27 14.47 2.06 11.64
CA ASN A 27 13.35 1.29 11.11
C ASN A 27 12.96 0.18 12.09
N THR A 28 11.73 0.26 12.60
CA THR A 28 11.14 -0.77 13.46
C THR A 28 9.99 -1.43 12.71
N SER A 29 9.96 -2.76 12.68
CA SER A 29 8.86 -3.50 12.09
C SER A 29 8.37 -4.62 12.98
N LEU A 30 7.06 -4.83 12.99
CA LEU A 30 6.35 -5.91 13.69
C LEU A 30 5.59 -6.75 12.67
N ASN A 31 5.69 -8.07 12.82
CA ASN A 31 4.87 -9.05 12.13
C ASN A 31 4.31 -10.04 13.14
N LEU A 32 3.00 -10.21 13.16
CA LEU A 32 2.31 -11.15 14.03
C LEU A 32 1.37 -12.00 13.20
N SER A 33 1.46 -13.30 13.38
CA SER A 33 0.59 -14.29 12.73
C SER A 33 -0.07 -15.13 13.81
N LEU A 34 -1.40 -15.15 13.82
CA LEU A 34 -2.22 -15.95 14.73
C LEU A 34 -3.17 -16.81 13.90
N VAL A 35 -3.24 -18.09 14.23
CA VAL A 35 -4.06 -19.08 13.53
C VAL A 35 -4.74 -19.95 14.55
N THR A 36 -6.01 -20.26 14.36
CA THR A 36 -6.75 -21.21 15.20
C THR A 36 -6.21 -22.64 15.02
N ASP A 37 -6.33 -23.48 16.04
CA ASP A 37 -5.79 -24.86 16.01
C ASP A 37 -6.42 -25.70 14.89
N ASP A 38 -7.67 -25.44 14.54
CA ASP A 38 -8.39 -26.07 13.44
C ASP A 38 -8.10 -25.43 12.05
N HIS A 39 -7.21 -24.43 12.00
CA HIS A 39 -6.89 -23.65 10.79
C HIS A 39 -8.11 -23.08 10.04
N ARG A 40 -9.22 -22.83 10.75
CA ARG A 40 -10.41 -22.23 10.15
C ARG A 40 -10.36 -20.72 10.09
N ALA A 41 -9.60 -20.10 10.99
CA ALA A 41 -9.41 -18.67 11.00
C ALA A 41 -7.94 -18.32 11.25
N GLY A 42 -7.52 -17.21 10.70
CA GLY A 42 -6.19 -16.67 10.97
C GLY A 42 -6.14 -15.19 10.68
N VAL A 43 -5.25 -14.50 11.38
CA VAL A 43 -4.95 -13.10 11.18
C VAL A 43 -3.45 -12.87 11.14
N TYR A 44 -3.01 -12.11 10.16
CA TYR A 44 -1.67 -11.57 10.04
C TYR A 44 -1.72 -10.06 10.23
N ILE A 45 -1.00 -9.56 11.21
CA ILE A 45 -0.89 -8.14 11.53
C ILE A 45 0.54 -7.71 11.24
N PHE A 46 0.71 -6.57 10.60
CA PHE A 46 2.01 -5.99 10.34
C PHE A 46 2.02 -4.51 10.68
N GLY A 47 3.18 -4.02 11.05
CA GLY A 47 3.41 -2.62 11.31
C GLY A 47 4.85 -2.24 11.03
N GLN A 48 5.05 -1.01 10.61
CA GLN A 48 6.36 -0.40 10.41
C GLN A 48 6.35 1.04 10.88
N ASN A 49 7.43 1.43 11.53
CA ASN A 49 7.72 2.83 11.84
C ASN A 49 9.17 3.11 11.46
N ARG A 50 9.35 4.00 10.49
CA ARG A 50 10.66 4.41 10.00
C ARG A 50 10.82 5.90 10.13
N HIS A 51 11.96 6.30 10.66
CA HIS A 51 12.35 7.69 10.79
C HIS A 51 13.80 7.86 10.35
N ARG A 52 14.03 8.70 9.34
CA ARG A 52 15.34 9.08 8.86
C ARG A 52 15.50 10.60 8.96
N SER A 53 16.62 11.04 9.51
CA SER A 53 17.04 12.43 9.44
C SER A 53 17.47 12.77 8.00
N GLY A 54 17.30 14.01 7.59
CA GLY A 54 17.90 14.47 6.34
C GLY A 54 19.42 14.31 6.40
N TYR A 55 20.02 13.91 5.28
CA TYR A 55 21.46 13.70 5.17
C TYR A 55 22.03 14.51 4.02
N ASP A 56 22.96 15.37 4.36
CA ASP A 56 23.77 16.21 3.49
C ASP A 56 25.20 15.65 3.55
N TYR A 57 25.68 15.08 2.46
CA TYR A 57 26.96 14.37 2.41
C TYR A 57 28.15 15.32 2.24
N ASP A 58 28.03 16.28 1.37
CA ASP A 58 29.12 17.17 0.98
C ASP A 58 29.13 18.52 1.73
N GLY A 59 28.08 18.77 2.54
CA GLY A 59 27.97 19.94 3.41
C GLY A 59 27.58 21.22 2.67
N ASP A 60 26.99 21.12 1.49
CA ASP A 60 26.56 22.26 0.69
C ASP A 60 25.20 22.83 1.14
N GLY A 61 24.55 22.19 2.12
CA GLY A 61 23.27 22.59 2.70
C GLY A 61 22.07 21.95 2.03
N PHE A 62 22.26 21.14 0.97
CA PHE A 62 21.23 20.35 0.32
C PHE A 62 21.32 18.89 0.74
N THR A 63 20.19 18.22 0.81
CA THR A 63 20.13 16.82 1.24
C THR A 63 20.19 15.85 0.06
N GLU A 64 21.18 14.95 0.03
CA GLU A 64 21.19 13.78 -0.87
C GLU A 64 20.17 12.73 -0.45
N LEU A 65 19.91 12.61 0.86
CA LEU A 65 18.83 11.76 1.36
C LEU A 65 17.82 12.61 2.12
N PRO A 66 16.55 12.63 1.69
CA PRO A 66 15.52 13.43 2.32
C PRO A 66 15.22 12.94 3.74
N LYS A 67 14.79 13.86 4.60
CA LYS A 67 14.11 13.52 5.85
C LYS A 67 12.88 12.68 5.55
N LEU A 68 12.71 11.57 6.28
CA LEU A 68 11.62 10.62 6.08
C LEU A 68 10.98 10.26 7.41
N LYS A 69 9.67 10.27 7.46
CA LYS A 69 8.87 9.62 8.50
C LYS A 69 7.82 8.78 7.80
N ASN A 70 7.84 7.47 8.03
CA ASN A 70 6.89 6.53 7.44
C ASN A 70 6.30 5.66 8.54
N GLN A 71 5.00 5.56 8.57
CA GLN A 71 4.24 4.73 9.49
C GLN A 71 3.26 3.89 8.68
N THR A 72 3.31 2.60 8.86
CA THR A 72 2.41 1.66 8.19
C THR A 72 1.85 0.69 9.20
N VAL A 73 0.56 0.44 9.13
CA VAL A 73 -0.12 -0.60 9.90
C VAL A 73 -1.14 -1.28 9.00
N GLY A 74 -1.30 -2.58 9.17
CA GLY A 74 -2.32 -3.30 8.44
C GLY A 74 -2.51 -4.71 8.95
N PHE A 75 -3.53 -5.35 8.40
CA PHE A 75 -3.79 -6.76 8.70
C PHE A 75 -4.45 -7.46 7.52
N ARG A 76 -4.29 -8.78 7.51
CA ARG A 76 -5.01 -9.70 6.64
C ARG A 76 -5.59 -10.80 7.49
N ALA A 77 -6.89 -11.01 7.39
CA ALA A 77 -7.60 -12.06 8.08
C ALA A 77 -8.27 -13.00 7.09
N TYR A 78 -8.36 -14.26 7.43
CA TYR A 78 -9.18 -15.22 6.71
C TYR A 78 -10.10 -15.99 7.64
N PHE A 79 -11.22 -16.42 7.10
CA PHE A 79 -12.16 -17.30 7.75
C PHE A 79 -12.71 -18.32 6.75
N LYS A 80 -12.52 -19.62 7.04
CA LYS A 80 -13.12 -20.71 6.27
C LYS A 80 -14.58 -20.89 6.72
N THR A 81 -15.51 -20.42 5.91
CA THR A 81 -16.95 -20.54 6.19
C THR A 81 -17.42 -21.97 6.05
N SER A 82 -16.72 -22.77 5.26
CA SER A 82 -16.88 -24.24 5.15
C SER A 82 -15.56 -24.89 4.74
N THR A 83 -15.53 -26.21 4.56
CA THR A 83 -14.39 -26.95 4.00
C THR A 83 -14.02 -26.45 2.59
N TYR A 84 -15.00 -25.92 1.86
CA TYR A 84 -14.86 -25.56 0.46
C TYR A 84 -14.97 -24.05 0.21
N SER A 85 -15.08 -23.24 1.25
CA SER A 85 -15.23 -21.79 1.09
C SER A 85 -14.43 -21.00 2.11
N LYS A 86 -13.89 -19.89 1.64
CA LYS A 86 -13.01 -18.99 2.42
C LYS A 86 -13.36 -17.54 2.14
N LEU A 87 -13.46 -16.76 3.20
CA LEU A 87 -13.51 -15.31 3.18
C LEU A 87 -12.15 -14.75 3.58
N THR A 88 -11.67 -13.78 2.85
CA THR A 88 -10.42 -13.06 3.15
C THR A 88 -10.70 -11.58 3.21
N PHE A 89 -10.21 -10.92 4.22
CA PHE A 89 -10.30 -9.48 4.42
C PHE A 89 -8.92 -8.89 4.65
N GLU A 90 -8.63 -7.75 4.02
CA GLU A 90 -7.39 -7.00 4.19
C GLU A 90 -7.69 -5.52 4.43
N TYR A 91 -6.87 -4.90 5.25
CA TYR A 91 -6.82 -3.45 5.42
C TYR A 91 -5.40 -3.02 5.73
N HIS A 92 -5.02 -1.86 5.21
CA HIS A 92 -3.77 -1.20 5.58
C HIS A 92 -3.94 0.32 5.54
N HIS A 93 -3.21 0.96 6.43
CA HIS A 93 -3.01 2.40 6.48
C HIS A 93 -1.53 2.71 6.40
N LEU A 94 -1.17 3.69 5.57
CA LEU A 94 0.19 4.20 5.43
C LEU A 94 0.15 5.73 5.55
N GLN A 95 1.04 6.28 6.36
CA GLN A 95 1.31 7.70 6.42
C GLN A 95 2.80 7.93 6.19
N GLU A 96 3.12 8.78 5.23
CA GLU A 96 4.50 9.14 4.91
C GLU A 96 4.66 10.66 4.82
N PHE A 97 5.69 11.16 5.47
CA PHE A 97 6.22 12.50 5.30
C PHE A 97 7.65 12.40 4.73
N ARG A 98 7.91 13.11 3.66
CA ARG A 98 9.23 13.22 3.04
C ARG A 98 9.56 14.69 2.79
N ARG A 99 10.78 15.11 3.11
CA ARG A 99 11.27 16.47 2.91
C ARG A 99 12.72 16.46 2.49
N GLY A 100 13.01 16.92 1.27
CA GLY A 100 14.35 17.12 0.71
C GLY A 100 14.60 18.56 0.32
N GLY A 101 15.83 18.86 -0.09
CA GLY A 101 16.33 20.18 -0.43
C GLY A 101 17.10 20.83 0.71
N ASP A 102 17.07 22.15 0.77
CA ASP A 102 17.73 22.93 1.81
C ASP A 102 16.74 23.40 2.89
N MET A 103 17.28 24.03 3.96
CA MET A 103 16.50 24.65 5.05
C MET A 103 15.40 23.75 5.60
N LEU A 104 15.73 22.48 5.92
CA LEU A 104 14.76 21.46 6.37
C LEU A 104 13.96 21.81 7.63
N ASN A 105 14.38 22.83 8.39
CA ASN A 105 13.74 23.36 9.58
C ASN A 105 12.72 24.48 9.31
N ARG A 106 12.55 24.88 8.05
CA ARG A 106 11.61 25.91 7.60
C ARG A 106 10.51 25.31 6.73
N PRO A 107 9.38 26.03 6.57
CA PRO A 107 8.39 25.67 5.56
C PRO A 107 9.02 25.55 4.16
N PRO A 108 8.54 24.65 3.29
CA PRO A 108 9.19 24.39 2.00
C PRO A 108 9.24 25.62 1.07
N HIS A 109 8.24 26.51 1.15
CA HIS A 109 8.21 27.76 0.36
C HIS A 109 9.19 28.86 0.87
N GLU A 110 9.86 28.64 1.99
CA GLU A 110 10.94 29.53 2.48
C GLU A 110 12.32 29.01 2.11
N ALA A 111 12.40 27.81 1.54
CA ALA A 111 13.66 27.20 1.10
C ALA A 111 14.05 27.66 -0.31
N ASN A 112 15.34 27.59 -0.63
CA ASN A 112 15.79 27.89 -1.99
C ASN A 112 15.37 26.84 -2.99
N ILE A 113 15.45 25.57 -2.58
CA ILE A 113 14.92 24.41 -3.33
C ILE A 113 14.32 23.44 -2.33
N ALA A 114 13.09 23.02 -2.57
CA ALA A 114 12.40 22.07 -1.72
C ALA A 114 11.52 21.09 -2.48
N GLU A 115 11.59 19.84 -2.03
CA GLU A 115 10.62 18.81 -2.32
C GLU A 115 9.99 18.35 -0.99
N GLN A 116 8.67 18.43 -0.86
CA GLN A 116 7.96 17.89 0.29
C GLN A 116 6.75 17.09 -0.18
N LEU A 117 6.58 15.93 0.42
CA LEU A 117 5.45 15.05 0.19
C LEU A 117 4.87 14.58 1.52
N GLU A 118 3.57 14.62 1.61
CA GLU A 118 2.81 14.09 2.73
C GLU A 118 1.72 13.20 2.16
N HIS A 119 1.79 11.90 2.42
CA HIS A 119 0.84 10.91 1.92
C HIS A 119 0.07 10.29 3.07
N ALA A 120 -1.24 10.15 2.91
CA ALA A 120 -2.09 9.26 3.69
C ALA A 120 -2.79 8.30 2.73
N ILE A 121 -2.57 7.01 2.91
CA ILE A 121 -3.13 5.97 2.04
C ILE A 121 -3.89 4.97 2.90
N ASP A 122 -5.17 4.78 2.60
CA ASP A 122 -6.02 3.75 3.17
C ASP A 122 -6.41 2.76 2.08
N GLY A 123 -6.20 1.47 2.32
CA GLY A 123 -6.56 0.45 1.37
C GLY A 123 -7.17 -0.77 2.04
N GLY A 124 -8.17 -1.37 1.38
CA GLY A 124 -8.81 -2.57 1.87
C GLY A 124 -9.37 -3.44 0.78
N SER A 125 -9.54 -4.72 1.08
CA SER A 125 -10.13 -5.69 0.16
C SER A 125 -10.93 -6.75 0.88
N LEU A 126 -11.92 -7.28 0.18
CA LEU A 126 -12.72 -8.43 0.58
C LEU A 126 -12.74 -9.43 -0.56
N LYS A 127 -12.46 -10.70 -0.25
CA LYS A 127 -12.49 -11.79 -1.23
C LYS A 127 -13.21 -12.99 -0.67
N PHE A 128 -14.09 -13.56 -1.48
CA PHE A 128 -14.74 -14.84 -1.21
C PHE A 128 -14.31 -15.85 -2.27
N ASP A 129 -13.79 -17.00 -1.82
CA ASP A 129 -13.41 -18.12 -2.67
C ASP A 129 -14.29 -19.34 -2.32
N TYR A 130 -14.80 -20.02 -3.35
CA TYR A 130 -15.51 -21.27 -3.26
C TYR A 130 -14.91 -22.33 -4.18
N PHE A 131 -14.75 -23.53 -3.67
CA PHE A 131 -14.30 -24.72 -4.38
C PHE A 131 -15.36 -25.82 -4.26
N SER A 132 -15.76 -26.43 -5.37
CA SER A 132 -16.71 -27.52 -5.30
C SER A 132 -16.06 -28.78 -4.68
N PRO A 133 -16.86 -29.67 -4.04
CA PRO A 133 -16.34 -30.92 -3.48
C PRO A 133 -15.66 -31.84 -4.49
N ASN A 134 -16.01 -31.75 -5.76
CA ASN A 134 -15.41 -32.54 -6.85
C ASN A 134 -14.17 -31.85 -7.48
N GLU A 135 -13.72 -30.73 -6.90
CA GLU A 135 -12.57 -29.92 -7.33
C GLU A 135 -12.64 -29.36 -8.77
N LYS A 136 -13.79 -29.53 -9.43
CA LYS A 136 -13.95 -29.11 -10.84
C LYS A 136 -14.36 -27.64 -10.99
N HIS A 137 -15.03 -27.06 -9.99
CA HIS A 137 -15.52 -25.70 -10.04
C HIS A 137 -14.83 -24.84 -9.00
N ARG A 138 -14.33 -23.69 -9.43
CA ARG A 138 -13.83 -22.65 -8.54
C ARG A 138 -14.55 -21.36 -8.87
N PHE A 139 -14.99 -20.67 -7.85
CA PHE A 139 -15.64 -19.37 -7.95
C PHE A 139 -15.02 -18.40 -6.98
N SER A 140 -14.70 -17.22 -7.45
CA SER A 140 -14.16 -16.12 -6.65
C SER A 140 -14.92 -14.83 -6.90
N VAL A 141 -15.24 -14.13 -5.83
CA VAL A 141 -15.74 -12.74 -5.88
C VAL A 141 -14.78 -11.89 -5.05
N PHE A 142 -14.42 -10.74 -5.53
CA PHE A 142 -13.56 -9.83 -4.82
C PHE A 142 -13.99 -8.38 -5.01
N THR A 143 -13.66 -7.56 -4.04
CA THR A 143 -13.71 -6.10 -4.13
C THR A 143 -12.55 -5.50 -3.35
N SER A 144 -12.05 -4.37 -3.81
CA SER A 144 -11.06 -3.57 -3.13
C SER A 144 -11.34 -2.10 -3.32
N ALA A 145 -10.91 -1.31 -2.36
CA ALA A 145 -10.91 0.15 -2.47
C ALA A 145 -9.61 0.70 -1.88
N ALA A 146 -9.12 1.77 -2.46
CA ALA A 146 -7.99 2.53 -1.95
C ALA A 146 -8.30 4.03 -2.05
N ASN A 147 -7.93 4.76 -1.00
CA ASN A 147 -7.95 6.21 -0.97
C ASN A 147 -6.55 6.73 -0.72
N THR A 148 -6.10 7.69 -1.50
CA THR A 148 -4.82 8.35 -1.36
C THR A 148 -5.05 9.85 -1.26
N ASP A 149 -4.65 10.44 -0.15
CA ASP A 149 -4.53 11.88 0.03
C ASP A 149 -3.05 12.25 0.02
N ARG A 150 -2.68 13.22 -0.82
CA ARG A 150 -1.31 13.70 -0.93
C ARG A 150 -1.26 15.21 -0.94
N ASP A 151 -0.55 15.78 0.02
CA ASP A 151 -0.08 17.16 -0.04
C ASP A 151 1.36 17.17 -0.55
N SER A 152 1.68 18.08 -1.47
CA SER A 152 2.98 18.16 -2.11
C SER A 152 3.47 19.60 -2.21
N TYR A 153 4.78 19.74 -2.26
CA TYR A 153 5.46 20.96 -2.64
C TYR A 153 6.67 20.60 -3.50
N TYR A 154 6.75 21.23 -4.67
CA TYR A 154 7.89 21.10 -5.57
C TYR A 154 8.27 22.49 -6.06
N GLY A 155 9.19 23.17 -5.37
CA GLY A 155 9.49 24.54 -5.68
C GLY A 155 10.95 24.91 -5.50
N GLY A 156 11.33 25.97 -6.19
CA GLY A 156 12.61 26.66 -6.05
C GLY A 156 12.41 28.17 -6.03
N GLY A 157 13.36 28.89 -5.43
CA GLY A 157 13.30 30.36 -5.38
C GLY A 157 12.21 30.89 -4.45
N GLN A 158 11.83 30.13 -3.42
CA GLN A 158 10.85 30.53 -2.40
C GLN A 158 9.43 30.80 -2.98
N ASP A 159 8.98 29.94 -3.90
CA ASP A 159 7.68 30.09 -4.56
C ASP A 159 6.52 29.63 -3.66
N PRO A 160 5.63 30.52 -3.19
CA PRO A 160 4.48 30.14 -2.37
C PRO A 160 3.36 29.42 -3.16
N ASN A 161 3.44 29.36 -4.50
CA ASN A 161 2.45 28.74 -5.36
C ASN A 161 2.79 27.30 -5.76
N ALA A 162 3.96 26.79 -5.35
CA ALA A 162 4.42 25.46 -5.73
C ALA A 162 3.83 24.34 -4.88
N TYR A 163 2.74 24.59 -4.17
CA TYR A 163 1.96 23.58 -3.45
C TYR A 163 1.00 22.85 -4.36
N GLY A 164 0.78 21.60 -4.07
CA GLY A 164 -0.21 20.76 -4.73
C GLY A 164 -0.95 19.88 -3.75
N LYS A 165 -2.17 19.54 -4.10
CA LYS A 165 -2.99 18.56 -3.40
C LYS A 165 -3.57 17.57 -4.41
N THR A 166 -3.44 16.28 -4.09
CA THR A 166 -3.98 15.19 -4.90
C THR A 166 -4.85 14.32 -4.01
N THR A 167 -6.06 14.01 -4.47
CA THR A 167 -6.91 12.99 -3.89
C THR A 167 -7.22 11.97 -4.97
N ASP A 168 -7.00 10.69 -4.67
CA ASP A 168 -7.23 9.58 -5.58
C ASP A 168 -8.04 8.50 -4.88
N PHE A 169 -9.20 8.15 -5.44
CA PHE A 169 -10.06 7.10 -4.93
C PHE A 169 -10.32 6.05 -6.00
N THR A 170 -9.76 4.86 -5.78
CA THR A 170 -9.91 3.71 -6.68
C THR A 170 -10.81 2.66 -6.05
N VAL A 171 -11.75 2.13 -6.83
CA VAL A 171 -12.57 0.97 -6.48
C VAL A 171 -12.45 -0.07 -7.58
N MET A 172 -12.21 -1.31 -7.19
CA MET A 172 -12.18 -2.46 -8.08
C MET A 172 -13.05 -3.57 -7.52
N GLY A 173 -13.77 -4.27 -8.39
CA GLY A 173 -14.53 -5.46 -8.03
C GLY A 173 -14.64 -6.41 -9.19
N GLY A 174 -14.75 -7.69 -8.89
CA GLY A 174 -14.80 -8.68 -9.95
C GLY A 174 -15.28 -10.04 -9.47
N THR A 175 -15.56 -10.87 -10.45
CA THR A 175 -15.91 -12.26 -10.26
C THR A 175 -15.19 -13.13 -11.28
N GLN A 176 -14.76 -14.30 -10.85
CA GLN A 176 -14.08 -15.26 -11.69
C GLN A 176 -14.65 -16.65 -11.43
N TYR A 177 -14.92 -17.36 -12.50
CA TYR A 177 -15.31 -18.75 -12.48
C TYR A 177 -14.33 -19.59 -13.28
N MET A 178 -13.92 -20.72 -12.74
CA MET A 178 -13.07 -21.69 -13.41
C MET A 178 -13.69 -23.07 -13.37
N TYR A 179 -13.65 -23.76 -14.49
CA TYR A 179 -14.05 -25.14 -14.63
C TYR A 179 -12.88 -26.00 -15.12
N SER A 180 -12.57 -27.05 -14.36
CA SER A 180 -11.50 -28.00 -14.69
C SER A 180 -12.07 -29.25 -15.38
N PHE A 181 -11.72 -29.42 -16.64
CA PHE A 181 -12.02 -30.62 -17.42
C PHE A 181 -11.00 -31.71 -17.12
N GLY A 182 -11.39 -32.87 -16.66
CA GLY A 182 -10.48 -34.02 -16.52
C GLY A 182 -9.89 -34.45 -17.85
N ARG A 183 -10.64 -34.25 -18.93
CA ARG A 183 -10.19 -34.48 -20.32
C ARG A 183 -10.96 -33.54 -21.26
N CYS A 184 -10.24 -32.74 -21.99
CA CYS A 184 -10.74 -31.92 -23.08
C CYS A 184 -9.97 -32.34 -24.33
N LEU A 185 -10.68 -32.96 -25.32
CA LEU A 185 -10.07 -33.63 -26.48
C LEU A 185 -9.08 -34.74 -26.05
N PHE A 186 -7.81 -34.44 -25.88
CA PHE A 186 -6.73 -35.39 -25.57
C PHE A 186 -5.94 -35.07 -24.29
N MET A 187 -6.22 -33.93 -23.61
CA MET A 187 -5.51 -33.50 -22.40
C MET A 187 -6.45 -32.90 -21.36
N PRO A 188 -6.06 -32.82 -20.07
CA PRO A 188 -6.74 -31.98 -19.08
C PRO A 188 -6.71 -30.51 -19.50
N ALA A 189 -7.76 -29.75 -19.17
CA ALA A 189 -7.82 -28.31 -19.47
C ALA A 189 -8.64 -27.57 -18.42
N ASP A 190 -8.32 -26.31 -18.19
CA ASP A 190 -9.07 -25.37 -17.35
C ASP A 190 -9.68 -24.28 -18.25
N LEU A 191 -10.98 -24.05 -18.08
CA LEU A 191 -11.66 -22.90 -18.67
C LEU A 191 -11.92 -21.87 -17.57
N THR A 192 -11.44 -20.65 -17.78
CA THR A 192 -11.66 -19.52 -16.87
C THR A 192 -12.43 -18.42 -17.58
N ALA A 193 -13.44 -17.90 -16.93
CA ALA A 193 -14.21 -16.73 -17.34
C ALA A 193 -14.38 -15.79 -16.14
N GLY A 194 -14.38 -14.49 -16.39
CA GLY A 194 -14.53 -13.49 -15.34
C GLY A 194 -15.03 -12.16 -15.88
N LEU A 195 -15.50 -11.35 -14.95
CA LEU A 195 -15.87 -9.96 -15.16
C LEU A 195 -15.14 -9.12 -14.12
N GLU A 196 -14.66 -7.97 -14.52
CA GLU A 196 -14.00 -7.00 -13.65
C GLU A 196 -14.54 -5.61 -13.92
N TYR A 197 -14.73 -4.85 -12.85
CA TYR A 197 -15.08 -3.44 -12.87
C TYR A 197 -14.00 -2.67 -12.12
N ASN A 198 -13.51 -1.61 -12.73
CA ASN A 198 -12.58 -0.68 -12.11
C ASN A 198 -13.07 0.75 -12.34
N ARG A 199 -13.06 1.54 -11.26
CA ARG A 199 -13.31 2.98 -11.29
C ARG A 199 -12.23 3.68 -10.54
N ASP A 200 -11.69 4.70 -11.17
CA ASP A 200 -10.66 5.59 -10.65
C ASP A 200 -11.16 7.02 -10.70
N HIS A 201 -10.99 7.76 -9.60
CA HIS A 201 -11.40 9.14 -9.46
C HIS A 201 -10.23 9.94 -8.89
N LEU A 202 -9.58 10.71 -9.75
CA LEU A 202 -8.41 11.51 -9.45
C LEU A 202 -8.75 13.00 -9.51
N GLU A 203 -8.48 13.70 -8.41
CA GLU A 203 -8.45 15.17 -8.35
C GLU A 203 -7.03 15.61 -8.04
N ASP A 204 -6.45 16.46 -8.88
CA ASP A 204 -5.11 16.97 -8.73
C ASP A 204 -5.07 18.48 -8.93
N ASN A 205 -4.57 19.17 -7.92
CA ASN A 205 -4.38 20.61 -7.93
C ASN A 205 -2.90 20.91 -7.68
N MET A 206 -2.20 21.43 -8.67
CA MET A 206 -0.80 21.77 -8.58
C MET A 206 -0.49 23.02 -9.37
N TRP A 207 0.26 23.95 -8.77
CA TRP A 207 0.63 25.26 -9.37
C TRP A 207 -0.56 26.03 -9.93
N GLY A 208 -1.71 26.00 -9.26
CA GLY A 208 -2.94 26.67 -9.69
C GLY A 208 -3.69 25.98 -10.84
N TYR A 209 -3.21 24.83 -11.31
CA TYR A 209 -3.94 24.00 -12.28
C TYR A 209 -4.76 22.95 -11.55
N ASN A 210 -6.06 22.92 -11.85
CA ASN A 210 -6.96 21.88 -11.39
C ASN A 210 -7.11 20.82 -12.48
N ARG A 211 -6.82 19.57 -12.13
CA ARG A 211 -7.05 18.40 -12.99
C ARG A 211 -8.07 17.50 -12.31
N HIS A 212 -9.07 17.13 -13.06
CA HIS A 212 -10.04 16.13 -12.66
C HIS A 212 -10.06 15.05 -13.71
N THR A 213 -9.84 13.81 -13.29
CA THR A 213 -9.89 12.64 -14.17
C THR A 213 -10.76 11.60 -13.54
N GLU A 214 -11.74 11.13 -14.27
CA GLU A 214 -12.56 9.98 -13.89
C GLU A 214 -12.42 8.93 -14.98
N GLN A 215 -12.01 7.74 -14.60
CA GLN A 215 -11.83 6.62 -15.50
C GLN A 215 -12.59 5.41 -15.00
N THR A 216 -13.40 4.83 -15.87
CA THR A 216 -14.14 3.60 -15.61
C THR A 216 -13.78 2.57 -16.67
N VAL A 217 -13.34 1.40 -16.23
CA VAL A 217 -13.06 0.26 -17.11
C VAL A 217 -13.97 -0.90 -16.69
N ASN A 218 -14.72 -1.45 -17.64
CA ASN A 218 -15.65 -2.56 -17.45
C ASN A 218 -15.13 -3.80 -18.17
#